data_d90c315ddd2028d32ae185d3b01f1eff
#
_entry.id   d90c315ddd2028d32ae185d3b01f1eff
#
_cell.length_a   1.000
_cell.length_b   1.000
_cell.length_c   1.000
_cell.angle_alpha   90.00
_cell.angle_beta   90.00
_cell.angle_gamma   90.00
#
_symmetry.space_group_name_H-M   'P 1'
#
loop_
_entity.id
_entity.type
_entity.pdbx_description
1 polymer ?
#
loop_
_entity_poly.entity_id
_entity_poly.type
_entity_poly.pdbx_seq_one_letter_code
_entity_poly.pdbx_strand_id
1 'polypeptide(L)'
;HDMPYCSSAKYLGVQLCAKKWVNVDLKSMKTKFYASFNGLFHREAKMKDNLTVLHLVSTYCKPYLLYGTECFTLTVTKSRNLCHTWLTAVSHIFNVSGTDVNFVNSVTCNETLDAALSVRRMRFLRQLLLHPNNSVLKYLWHTFARNQLLLLNVNVWCTTLC
;
A
#
# COMPACT_ATOMS: atom_id res chain seq x y z
N HIS A 1 -12.51 -33.23 16.69
CA HIS A 1 -11.33 -32.35 16.96
C HIS A 1 -11.80 -30.92 16.78
N ASP A 2 -12.04 -30.23 17.89
CA ASP A 2 -12.36 -28.81 17.87
C ASP A 2 -11.11 -28.03 17.45
N MET A 3 -11.17 -27.32 16.32
CA MET A 3 -10.09 -26.44 15.93
C MET A 3 -10.06 -25.22 16.86
N PRO A 4 -8.92 -24.90 17.49
CA PRO A 4 -8.82 -23.75 18.37
C PRO A 4 -9.09 -22.46 17.56
N TYR A 5 -10.06 -21.66 18.04
CA TYR A 5 -10.34 -20.35 17.46
C TYR A 5 -9.18 -19.38 17.74
N CYS A 6 -8.60 -18.82 16.69
CA CYS A 6 -7.52 -17.84 16.80
C CYS A 6 -8.05 -16.45 16.43
N SER A 7 -7.91 -15.47 17.32
CA SER A 7 -8.33 -14.09 17.09
C SER A 7 -7.45 -13.34 16.09
N SER A 8 -6.23 -13.79 15.89
CA SER A 8 -5.31 -13.24 14.89
C SER A 8 -4.33 -14.28 14.40
N ALA A 9 -3.96 -14.24 13.14
CA ALA A 9 -2.99 -15.12 12.51
C ALA A 9 -2.05 -14.36 11.59
N LYS A 10 -0.79 -14.75 11.54
CA LYS A 10 0.18 -14.22 10.60
C LYS A 10 0.25 -15.13 9.37
N TYR A 11 -0.07 -14.59 8.21
CA TYR A 11 -0.01 -15.31 6.94
C TYR A 11 0.81 -14.52 5.92
N LEU A 12 1.83 -15.15 5.35
CA LEU A 12 2.76 -14.54 4.37
C LEU A 12 3.24 -13.13 4.79
N GLY A 13 3.56 -12.96 6.07
CA GLY A 13 4.07 -11.68 6.60
C GLY A 13 3.01 -10.62 6.91
N VAL A 14 1.74 -10.88 6.59
CA VAL A 14 0.59 -10.02 6.92
C VAL A 14 -0.10 -10.52 8.17
N GLN A 15 -0.41 -9.63 9.11
CA GLN A 15 -1.19 -9.96 10.30
C GLN A 15 -2.68 -9.83 9.98
N LEU A 16 -3.38 -10.94 10.00
CA LEU A 16 -4.83 -11.03 9.81
C LEU A 16 -5.51 -11.06 11.18
N CYS A 17 -6.53 -10.25 11.36
CA CYS A 17 -7.32 -10.20 12.58
C CYS A 17 -8.75 -10.67 12.27
N ALA A 18 -9.24 -11.65 13.05
CA ALA A 18 -10.61 -12.10 13.01
C ALA A 18 -11.51 -11.08 13.74
N LYS A 19 -12.33 -10.38 12.95
CA LYS A 19 -13.42 -9.51 13.43
C LYS A 19 -14.69 -9.96 12.72
N LYS A 20 -15.72 -9.13 12.66
CA LYS A 20 -16.90 -9.38 11.82
C LYS A 20 -16.53 -9.77 10.38
N TRP A 21 -15.40 -9.26 9.89
CA TRP A 21 -14.74 -9.58 8.62
C TRP A 21 -13.25 -9.75 8.84
N VAL A 22 -12.59 -10.56 8.02
CA VAL A 22 -11.12 -10.67 8.04
C VAL A 22 -10.52 -9.28 7.75
N ASN A 23 -9.71 -8.82 8.65
CA ASN A 23 -9.14 -7.48 8.60
C ASN A 23 -7.61 -7.54 8.71
N VAL A 24 -6.92 -6.60 8.06
CA VAL A 24 -5.46 -6.50 8.11
C VAL A 24 -5.04 -5.54 9.21
N ASP A 25 -4.07 -5.94 10.00
CA ASP A 25 -3.43 -5.05 10.97
C ASP A 25 -2.35 -4.20 10.30
N LEU A 26 -2.63 -2.91 10.16
CA LEU A 26 -1.68 -1.94 9.61
C LEU A 26 -0.54 -1.60 10.58
N LYS A 27 -0.68 -1.90 11.88
CA LYS A 27 0.34 -1.58 12.89
C LYS A 27 1.66 -2.28 12.58
N SER A 28 1.60 -3.57 12.26
CA SER A 28 2.78 -4.37 11.88
C SER A 28 3.49 -3.81 10.63
N MET A 29 2.72 -3.41 9.61
CA MET A 29 3.26 -2.82 8.38
C MET A 29 3.98 -1.49 8.66
N LYS A 30 3.34 -0.61 9.44
CA LYS A 30 3.91 0.69 9.84
C LYS A 30 5.16 0.53 10.71
N THR A 31 5.17 -0.42 11.65
CA THR A 31 6.34 -0.70 12.47
C THR A 31 7.54 -1.11 11.61
N LYS A 32 7.35 -2.00 10.63
CA LYS A 32 8.41 -2.41 9.70
C LYS A 32 8.88 -1.24 8.84
N PHE A 33 7.95 -0.42 8.35
CA PHE A 33 8.27 0.78 7.59
C PHE A 33 9.14 1.74 8.40
N TYR A 34 8.72 2.11 9.60
CA TYR A 34 9.49 3.05 10.43
C TYR A 34 10.83 2.46 10.89
N ALA A 35 10.92 1.17 11.17
CA ALA A 35 12.19 0.52 11.49
C ALA A 35 13.18 0.64 10.32
N SER A 36 12.72 0.34 9.09
CA SER A 36 13.54 0.47 7.88
C SER A 36 13.87 1.94 7.57
N PHE A 37 12.88 2.84 7.68
CA PHE A 37 13.05 4.27 7.47
C PHE A 37 14.09 4.86 8.42
N ASN A 38 13.97 4.63 9.72
CA ASN A 38 14.90 5.14 10.72
C ASN A 38 16.32 4.60 10.49
N GLY A 39 16.45 3.29 10.16
CA GLY A 39 17.73 2.68 9.85
C GLY A 39 18.42 3.31 8.64
N LEU A 40 17.66 3.64 7.60
CA LEU A 40 18.14 4.34 6.41
C LEU A 40 18.45 5.82 6.74
N PHE A 41 17.50 6.52 7.31
CA PHE A 41 17.60 7.95 7.59
C PHE A 41 18.79 8.30 8.48
N HIS A 42 19.06 7.51 9.53
CA HIS A 42 20.22 7.72 10.39
C HIS A 42 21.56 7.45 9.71
N ARG A 43 21.62 6.52 8.77
CA ARG A 43 22.85 6.25 7.99
C ARG A 43 23.12 7.36 6.98
N GLU A 44 22.08 7.83 6.32
CA GLU A 44 22.13 8.80 5.23
C GLU A 44 22.01 10.26 5.74
N ALA A 45 21.77 10.49 7.03
CA ALA A 45 21.74 11.83 7.62
C ALA A 45 23.07 12.60 7.44
N LYS A 46 24.16 11.89 7.09
CA LYS A 46 25.44 12.48 6.68
C LYS A 46 25.45 12.90 5.20
N MET A 47 24.57 12.37 4.37
CA MET A 47 24.39 12.78 2.99
C MET A 47 23.53 14.04 2.95
N LYS A 48 24.06 15.10 2.34
CA LYS A 48 23.36 16.39 2.23
C LYS A 48 22.28 16.42 1.15
N ASP A 49 22.05 15.29 0.46
CA ASP A 49 21.12 15.22 -0.65
C ASP A 49 19.80 14.53 -0.27
N ASN A 50 18.80 15.36 0.06
CA ASN A 50 17.45 14.89 0.41
C ASN A 50 16.75 14.12 -0.72
N LEU A 51 17.09 14.40 -1.98
CA LEU A 51 16.49 13.69 -3.13
C LEU A 51 16.99 12.25 -3.19
N THR A 52 18.28 12.03 -2.99
CA THR A 52 18.85 10.68 -2.89
C THR A 52 18.23 9.90 -1.74
N VAL A 53 18.09 10.52 -0.56
CA VAL A 53 17.41 9.91 0.59
C VAL A 53 15.97 9.55 0.26
N LEU A 54 15.21 10.44 -0.37
CA LEU A 54 13.84 10.19 -0.80
C LEU A 54 13.77 8.99 -1.77
N HIS A 55 14.70 8.92 -2.73
CA HIS A 55 14.77 7.81 -3.69
C HIS A 55 15.02 6.47 -2.98
N LEU A 56 15.98 6.43 -2.05
CA LEU A 56 16.28 5.23 -1.26
C LEU A 56 15.08 4.81 -0.40
N VAL A 57 14.44 5.75 0.30
CA VAL A 57 13.25 5.48 1.11
C VAL A 57 12.09 5.02 0.24
N SER A 58 11.91 5.61 -0.94
CA SER A 58 10.87 5.19 -1.89
C SER A 58 11.12 3.77 -2.40
N THR A 59 12.37 3.41 -2.66
CA THR A 59 12.73 2.10 -3.19
C THR A 59 12.68 1.01 -2.12
N TYR A 60 13.21 1.26 -0.93
CA TYR A 60 13.39 0.23 0.10
C TYR A 60 12.33 0.22 1.20
N CYS A 61 11.76 1.38 1.56
CA CYS A 61 10.81 1.46 2.67
C CYS A 61 9.35 1.50 2.19
N LYS A 62 9.01 2.22 1.11
CA LYS A 62 7.64 2.31 0.57
C LYS A 62 6.99 0.93 0.31
N PRO A 63 7.72 -0.11 -0.18
CA PRO A 63 7.15 -1.43 -0.36
C PRO A 63 6.55 -2.05 0.90
N TYR A 64 7.03 -1.73 2.11
CA TYR A 64 6.44 -2.22 3.36
C TYR A 64 5.01 -1.72 3.57
N LEU A 65 4.69 -0.49 3.13
CA LEU A 65 3.35 0.08 3.20
C LEU A 65 2.41 -0.47 2.12
N LEU A 66 2.97 -0.98 1.03
CA LEU A 66 2.22 -1.48 -0.12
C LEU A 66 2.04 -3.01 -0.09
N TYR A 67 2.77 -3.72 0.78
CA TYR A 67 2.80 -5.17 0.77
C TYR A 67 1.45 -5.79 1.14
N GLY A 68 0.92 -6.62 0.25
CA GLY A 68 -0.34 -7.35 0.46
C GLY A 68 -1.60 -6.48 0.42
N THR A 69 -1.48 -5.16 0.21
CA THR A 69 -2.64 -4.25 0.19
C THR A 69 -3.56 -4.51 -1.00
N GLU A 70 -3.06 -5.09 -2.06
CA GLU A 70 -3.80 -5.50 -3.25
C GLU A 70 -4.84 -6.60 -2.97
N CYS A 71 -4.57 -7.47 -1.99
CA CYS A 71 -5.43 -8.60 -1.66
C CYS A 71 -6.62 -8.24 -0.76
N PHE A 72 -6.62 -7.03 -0.16
CA PHE A 72 -7.61 -6.63 0.83
C PHE A 72 -8.34 -5.36 0.44
N THR A 73 -9.60 -5.25 0.85
CA THR A 73 -10.33 -4.00 0.73
C THR A 73 -9.90 -3.04 1.83
N LEU A 74 -9.11 -2.04 1.48
CA LEU A 74 -8.75 -0.97 2.40
C LEU A 74 -9.94 -0.01 2.56
N THR A 75 -10.33 0.27 3.80
CA THR A 75 -11.24 1.37 4.07
C THR A 75 -10.56 2.71 3.81
N VAL A 76 -11.34 3.75 3.51
CA VAL A 76 -10.82 5.11 3.31
C VAL A 76 -9.94 5.57 4.47
N THR A 77 -10.36 5.27 5.71
CA THR A 77 -9.58 5.59 6.92
C THR A 77 -8.22 4.89 6.94
N LYS A 78 -8.16 3.63 6.51
CA LYS A 78 -6.90 2.87 6.44
C LYS A 78 -5.98 3.39 5.36
N SER A 79 -6.51 3.69 4.16
CA SER A 79 -5.74 4.30 3.07
C SER A 79 -5.14 5.63 3.53
N ARG A 80 -5.97 6.52 4.09
CA ARG A 80 -5.49 7.80 4.65
C ARG A 80 -4.40 7.62 5.71
N ASN A 81 -4.53 6.62 6.57
CA ASN A 81 -3.54 6.33 7.61
C ASN A 81 -2.19 5.89 7.03
N LEU A 82 -2.18 5.09 5.96
CA LEU A 82 -0.97 4.72 5.23
C LEU A 82 -0.36 5.93 4.51
N CYS A 83 -1.19 6.73 3.83
CA CYS A 83 -0.75 7.96 3.16
C CYS A 83 -0.13 8.94 4.16
N HIS A 84 -0.76 9.14 5.32
CA HIS A 84 -0.20 9.97 6.38
C HIS A 84 1.16 9.45 6.87
N THR A 85 1.32 8.14 7.02
CA THR A 85 2.61 7.53 7.39
C THR A 85 3.70 7.85 6.37
N TRP A 86 3.38 7.80 5.07
CA TRP A 86 4.30 8.17 4.00
C TRP A 86 4.64 9.66 4.01
N LEU A 87 3.63 10.52 4.10
CA LEU A 87 3.82 11.98 4.16
C LEU A 87 4.66 12.41 5.36
N THR A 88 4.49 11.77 6.51
CA THR A 88 5.34 12.00 7.70
C THR A 88 6.81 11.69 7.41
N ALA A 89 7.11 10.60 6.69
CA ALA A 89 8.49 10.29 6.33
C ALA A 89 9.08 11.33 5.36
N VAL A 90 8.30 11.78 4.36
CA VAL A 90 8.72 12.86 3.44
C VAL A 90 8.96 14.16 4.20
N SER A 91 8.06 14.52 5.13
CA SER A 91 8.20 15.67 6.01
C SER A 91 9.53 15.64 6.79
N HIS A 92 9.90 14.50 7.32
CA HIS A 92 11.17 14.32 8.03
C HIS A 92 12.39 14.47 7.13
N ILE A 93 12.35 13.96 5.89
CA ILE A 93 13.47 14.05 4.94
C ILE A 93 13.77 15.51 4.58
N PHE A 94 12.72 16.28 4.29
CA PHE A 94 12.87 17.66 3.81
C PHE A 94 12.76 18.72 4.92
N ASN A 95 12.49 18.29 6.14
CA ASN A 95 12.24 19.18 7.29
C ASN A 95 11.14 20.22 6.99
N VAL A 96 10.05 19.79 6.37
CA VAL A 96 8.89 20.62 6.02
C VAL A 96 7.64 20.13 6.74
N SER A 97 6.65 21.01 6.90
CA SER A 97 5.40 20.68 7.58
C SER A 97 4.16 21.15 6.79
N GLY A 98 3.00 20.58 7.12
CA GLY A 98 1.72 21.03 6.58
C GLY A 98 1.58 20.85 5.07
N THR A 99 1.17 21.91 4.37
CA THR A 99 0.89 21.93 2.91
C THR A 99 2.14 21.73 2.06
N ASP A 100 3.32 22.09 2.58
CA ASP A 100 4.58 22.07 1.85
C ASP A 100 5.02 20.64 1.51
N VAL A 101 4.60 19.66 2.31
CA VAL A 101 4.87 18.23 2.02
C VAL A 101 4.21 17.78 0.71
N ASN A 102 3.00 18.26 0.43
CA ASN A 102 2.30 17.95 -0.83
C ASN A 102 2.99 18.62 -2.02
N PHE A 103 3.49 19.85 -1.82
CA PHE A 103 4.28 20.55 -2.82
C PHE A 103 5.58 19.80 -3.13
N VAL A 104 6.33 19.39 -2.11
CA VAL A 104 7.56 18.59 -2.29
C VAL A 104 7.25 17.29 -3.05
N ASN A 105 6.18 16.59 -2.70
CA ASN A 105 5.78 15.37 -3.39
C ASN A 105 5.47 15.60 -4.88
N SER A 106 4.83 16.73 -5.22
CA SER A 106 4.51 17.07 -6.62
C SER A 106 5.76 17.48 -7.42
N VAL A 107 6.64 18.28 -6.82
CA VAL A 107 7.88 18.74 -7.48
C VAL A 107 8.87 17.60 -7.71
N THR A 108 8.94 16.65 -6.78
CA THR A 108 9.85 15.49 -6.91
C THR A 108 9.28 14.42 -7.85
N CYS A 109 8.12 14.66 -8.48
CA CYS A 109 7.41 13.66 -9.33
C CYS A 109 7.23 12.31 -8.63
N ASN A 110 7.23 12.30 -7.29
CA ASN A 110 7.07 11.08 -6.53
C ASN A 110 5.60 10.65 -6.56
N GLU A 111 5.36 9.43 -7.01
CA GLU A 111 4.02 8.85 -7.04
C GLU A 111 3.40 8.87 -5.64
N THR A 112 2.21 9.45 -5.52
CA THR A 112 1.48 9.45 -4.25
C THR A 112 1.21 8.02 -3.80
N LEU A 113 1.21 7.77 -2.49
CA LEU A 113 0.97 6.41 -1.99
C LEU A 113 -0.42 5.90 -2.39
N ASP A 114 -1.40 6.78 -2.48
CA ASP A 114 -2.77 6.43 -2.89
C ASP A 114 -2.82 5.98 -4.36
N ALA A 115 -2.11 6.66 -5.25
CA ALA A 115 -1.95 6.23 -6.64
C ALA A 115 -1.26 4.87 -6.72
N ALA A 116 -0.16 4.67 -5.98
CA ALA A 116 0.55 3.39 -5.93
C ALA A 116 -0.33 2.24 -5.42
N LEU A 117 -1.16 2.48 -4.40
CA LEU A 117 -2.14 1.50 -3.90
C LEU A 117 -3.16 1.15 -4.99
N SER A 118 -3.70 2.16 -5.68
CA SER A 118 -4.67 1.98 -6.75
C SER A 118 -4.08 1.20 -7.93
N VAL A 119 -2.89 1.56 -8.40
CA VAL A 119 -2.20 0.87 -9.51
C VAL A 119 -1.90 -0.58 -9.16
N ARG A 120 -1.40 -0.86 -7.94
CA ARG A 120 -1.16 -2.24 -7.49
C ARG A 120 -2.43 -3.06 -7.47
N ARG A 121 -3.51 -2.50 -6.95
CA ARG A 121 -4.80 -3.17 -6.93
C ARG A 121 -5.31 -3.47 -8.33
N MET A 122 -5.20 -2.52 -9.25
CA MET A 122 -5.58 -2.70 -10.65
C MET A 122 -4.78 -3.80 -11.34
N ARG A 123 -3.46 -3.84 -11.12
CA ARG A 123 -2.58 -4.91 -11.63
C ARG A 123 -2.99 -6.28 -11.09
N PHE A 124 -3.29 -6.37 -9.81
CA PHE A 124 -3.75 -7.61 -9.19
C PHE A 124 -5.08 -8.08 -9.79
N LEU A 125 -6.07 -7.19 -9.91
CA LEU A 125 -7.36 -7.49 -10.53
C LEU A 125 -7.20 -7.92 -12.00
N ARG A 126 -6.32 -7.28 -12.76
CA ARG A 126 -5.99 -7.67 -14.13
C ARG A 126 -5.37 -9.08 -14.18
N GLN A 127 -4.46 -9.41 -13.28
CA GLN A 127 -3.88 -10.75 -13.21
C GLN A 127 -4.92 -11.82 -12.92
N LEU A 128 -5.87 -11.55 -12.01
CA LEU A 128 -7.00 -12.47 -11.75
C LEU A 128 -7.83 -12.72 -13.02
N LEU A 129 -8.03 -11.69 -13.83
CA LEU A 129 -8.80 -11.79 -15.08
C LEU A 129 -8.06 -12.59 -16.16
N LEU A 130 -6.72 -12.46 -16.23
CA LEU A 130 -5.91 -13.12 -17.25
C LEU A 130 -5.67 -14.62 -17.00
N HIS A 131 -6.10 -15.16 -15.85
CA HIS A 131 -6.00 -16.59 -15.53
C HIS A 131 -7.36 -17.30 -15.58
N PRO A 132 -8.05 -17.38 -16.74
CA PRO A 132 -9.40 -17.89 -16.86
C PRO A 132 -9.50 -19.41 -16.59
N ASN A 133 -8.39 -20.15 -16.69
CA ASN A 133 -8.37 -21.60 -16.52
C ASN A 133 -8.37 -22.05 -15.05
N ASN A 134 -8.20 -21.13 -14.09
CA ASN A 134 -8.27 -21.46 -12.69
C ASN A 134 -9.67 -21.13 -12.15
N SER A 135 -10.45 -22.16 -11.84
CA SER A 135 -11.82 -22.04 -11.36
C SER A 135 -11.93 -21.21 -10.07
N VAL A 136 -10.95 -21.30 -9.18
CA VAL A 136 -10.91 -20.52 -7.93
C VAL A 136 -10.70 -19.03 -8.22
N LEU A 137 -9.78 -18.69 -9.12
CA LEU A 137 -9.54 -17.30 -9.52
C LEU A 137 -10.75 -16.71 -10.26
N LYS A 138 -11.42 -17.50 -11.08
CA LYS A 138 -12.65 -17.12 -11.76
C LYS A 138 -13.78 -16.83 -10.75
N TYR A 139 -13.93 -17.67 -9.74
CA TYR A 139 -14.90 -17.46 -8.65
C TYR A 139 -14.58 -16.19 -7.86
N LEU A 140 -13.32 -15.98 -7.50
CA LEU A 140 -12.86 -14.76 -6.81
C LEU A 140 -13.11 -13.50 -7.66
N TRP A 141 -12.88 -13.58 -8.97
CA TRP A 141 -13.20 -12.50 -9.89
C TRP A 141 -14.69 -12.14 -9.85
N HIS A 142 -15.56 -13.12 -10.03
CA HIS A 142 -17.00 -12.86 -10.04
C HIS A 142 -17.53 -12.35 -8.71
N THR A 143 -16.99 -12.84 -7.60
CA THR A 143 -17.52 -12.52 -6.26
C THR A 143 -16.98 -11.21 -5.71
N PHE A 144 -15.69 -10.92 -5.92
CA PHE A 144 -15.01 -9.79 -5.29
C PHE A 144 -14.58 -8.70 -6.27
N ALA A 145 -13.99 -9.06 -7.40
CA ALA A 145 -13.36 -8.11 -8.30
C ALA A 145 -14.38 -7.26 -9.05
N ARG A 146 -15.50 -7.86 -9.49
CA ARG A 146 -16.55 -7.15 -10.22
C ARG A 146 -17.14 -5.98 -9.42
N ASN A 147 -17.43 -6.22 -8.14
CA ASN A 147 -18.00 -5.18 -7.26
C ASN A 147 -16.99 -4.06 -6.98
N GLN A 148 -15.71 -4.36 -6.96
CA GLN A 148 -14.66 -3.39 -6.67
C GLN A 148 -14.27 -2.55 -7.89
N LEU A 149 -14.34 -3.10 -9.09
CA LEU A 149 -14.18 -2.33 -10.33
C LEU A 149 -15.28 -1.29 -10.50
N LEU A 150 -16.50 -1.61 -10.11
CA LEU A 150 -17.62 -0.65 -10.10
C LEU A 150 -17.38 0.50 -9.11
N LEU A 151 -16.71 0.22 -7.97
CA LEU A 151 -16.36 1.23 -6.97
C LEU A 151 -15.16 2.10 -7.37
N LEU A 152 -14.28 1.63 -8.25
CA LEU A 152 -13.10 2.35 -8.73
C LEU A 152 -13.40 3.30 -9.90
N ASN A 153 -14.66 3.54 -10.22
CA ASN A 153 -15.10 4.45 -11.30
C ASN A 153 -14.32 4.20 -12.60
N VAL A 154 -14.81 3.28 -13.42
CA VAL A 154 -14.17 2.66 -14.59
C VAL A 154 -13.73 3.63 -15.72
N ASN A 155 -13.89 4.92 -15.56
CA ASN A 155 -13.46 5.92 -16.53
C ASN A 155 -11.93 5.97 -16.77
N VAL A 156 -11.12 5.31 -15.94
CA VAL A 156 -9.66 5.23 -16.11
C VAL A 156 -9.24 4.08 -17.05
N TRP A 157 -10.14 3.18 -17.40
CA TRP A 157 -9.80 1.98 -18.19
C TRP A 157 -9.66 2.22 -19.70
N CYS A 158 -10.25 3.28 -20.22
CA CYS A 158 -10.19 3.55 -21.67
C CYS A 158 -8.90 4.19 -22.16
N THR A 159 -8.07 4.74 -21.25
CA THR A 159 -6.86 5.48 -21.66
C THR A 159 -5.55 4.68 -21.55
N THR A 160 -5.58 3.46 -20.99
CA THR A 160 -4.37 2.62 -20.80
C THR A 160 -4.37 1.31 -21.59
N LEU A 161 -5.30 1.14 -22.52
CA LEU A 161 -5.39 -0.03 -23.42
C LEU A 161 -5.10 0.32 -24.89
N CYS A 162 -4.55 1.51 -25.16
CA CYS A 162 -3.92 1.83 -26.43
C CYS A 162 -2.41 1.75 -26.34
#